data_ff677caa6093cd362ff6b0c740bda292
#
_entry.id   ff677caa6093cd362ff6b0c740bda292
#
_cell.length_a   1.000
_cell.length_b   1.000
_cell.length_c   1.000
_cell.angle_alpha   90.00
_cell.angle_beta   90.00
_cell.angle_gamma   90.00
#
_symmetry.space_group_name_H-M   'P 1'
#
loop_
_entity.id
_entity.type
_entity.pdbx_description
1 polymer ?
#
loop_
_entity_poly.entity_id
_entity_poly.type
_entity_poly.pdbx_seq_one_letter_code
_entity_poly.pdbx_strand_id
1 'polypeptide(L)'
;MSASGGRDAAFPTSSGSEAALSERPHCLVIDGHPLVRLGLRRVLDDGFEVHEIESREEALDLIRDVGSFDVAIVDMRFRANGGSPSLSGDETIRALHRAEPSLGIVAHGERPERHIATAALQAGATSYVSRTASAVELRKAVDAALGQKPFVDPAVPPKGSRGKLTRRQRQILQLLANGESTTVAARELDLSEETVKTHTKNVLARLEARNRTHAVAIALRESLID
;
A
#
# COMPACT_ATOMS: atom_id res chain seq x y z
N MET A 1 2.41 -84.81 23.87
CA MET A 1 1.05 -84.52 23.40
C MET A 1 0.71 -83.12 23.70
N SER A 2 0.28 -82.46 22.68
CA SER A 2 -0.48 -81.19 22.60
C SER A 2 0.28 -79.89 22.89
N ALA A 3 0.58 -79.24 21.79
CA ALA A 3 0.92 -77.88 21.62
C ALA A 3 -0.31 -76.93 21.86
N SER A 4 -0.06 -75.77 22.41
CA SER A 4 -0.99 -74.67 22.22
C SER A 4 -0.19 -73.38 21.94
N GLY A 5 -0.30 -72.92 20.72
CA GLY A 5 0.28 -71.70 20.25
C GLY A 5 -0.40 -70.49 20.82
N GLY A 6 0.36 -69.66 21.44
CA GLY A 6 -0.02 -68.28 21.73
C GLY A 6 0.25 -67.39 20.51
N ARG A 7 -0.80 -66.78 19.95
CA ARG A 7 -0.67 -65.76 18.92
C ARG A 7 -0.42 -64.41 19.62
N ASP A 8 0.78 -63.92 19.51
CA ASP A 8 1.08 -62.53 19.80
C ASP A 8 0.39 -61.64 18.74
N ALA A 9 -0.66 -60.98 19.18
CA ALA A 9 -1.27 -59.90 18.42
C ALA A 9 -0.42 -58.65 18.64
N ALA A 10 0.44 -58.36 17.68
CA ALA A 10 1.13 -57.09 17.60
C ALA A 10 0.09 -55.98 17.34
N PHE A 11 -0.10 -55.13 18.30
CA PHE A 11 -0.82 -53.87 18.11
C PHE A 11 -0.02 -53.01 17.15
N PRO A 12 -0.65 -52.44 16.11
CA PRO A 12 0.03 -51.45 15.28
C PRO A 12 0.27 -50.22 16.12
N THR A 13 1.53 -49.87 16.34
CA THR A 13 1.96 -48.59 16.84
C THR A 13 1.51 -47.57 15.79
N SER A 14 0.41 -46.89 16.09
CA SER A 14 0.01 -45.67 15.38
C SER A 14 1.06 -44.59 15.61
N SER A 15 2.08 -44.55 14.75
CA SER A 15 2.82 -43.30 14.52
C SER A 15 1.85 -42.30 13.89
N GLY A 16 0.97 -41.79 14.75
CA GLY A 16 0.08 -40.69 14.41
C GLY A 16 0.92 -39.50 14.05
N SER A 17 0.77 -39.09 12.85
CA SER A 17 0.85 -37.73 12.36
C SER A 17 0.80 -36.74 13.52
N GLU A 18 1.94 -36.29 14.04
CA GLU A 18 2.09 -34.95 14.54
C GLU A 18 1.87 -34.04 13.33
N ALA A 19 0.61 -33.68 13.12
CA ALA A 19 0.28 -32.55 12.27
C ALA A 19 1.11 -31.40 12.81
N ALA A 20 2.12 -30.98 12.05
CA ALA A 20 2.84 -29.75 12.29
C ALA A 20 1.79 -28.68 12.54
N LEU A 21 1.72 -28.18 13.77
CA LEU A 21 0.99 -26.97 14.08
C LEU A 21 1.63 -25.92 13.19
N SER A 22 0.96 -25.59 12.09
CA SER A 22 1.40 -24.53 11.18
C SER A 22 1.50 -23.28 12.03
N GLU A 23 2.72 -22.87 12.34
CA GLU A 23 2.96 -21.60 12.99
C GLU A 23 2.27 -20.53 12.15
N ARG A 24 1.52 -19.64 12.81
CA ARG A 24 0.83 -18.56 12.11
C ARG A 24 1.88 -17.69 11.44
N PRO A 25 1.68 -17.26 10.19
CA PRO A 25 2.63 -16.35 9.57
C PRO A 25 2.74 -15.04 10.34
N HIS A 26 3.96 -14.53 10.46
CA HIS A 26 4.28 -13.31 11.19
C HIS A 26 4.05 -12.09 10.29
N CYS A 27 3.19 -11.17 10.74
CA CYS A 27 2.89 -9.93 10.06
C CYS A 27 3.42 -8.72 10.81
N LEU A 28 4.24 -7.92 10.15
CA LEU A 28 4.77 -6.67 10.68
C LEU A 28 3.89 -5.50 10.23
N VAL A 29 3.33 -4.73 11.16
CA VAL A 29 2.49 -3.55 10.86
C VAL A 29 3.25 -2.28 11.26
N ILE A 30 3.65 -1.50 10.27
CA ILE A 30 4.43 -0.26 10.42
C ILE A 30 3.54 0.93 10.06
N ASP A 31 2.94 1.55 11.06
CA ASP A 31 2.06 2.72 10.90
C ASP A 31 2.15 3.62 12.15
N GLY A 32 2.29 4.92 11.94
CA GLY A 32 2.36 5.90 13.03
C GLY A 32 1.02 6.16 13.74
N HIS A 33 -0.10 5.65 13.23
CA HIS A 33 -1.43 5.91 13.77
C HIS A 33 -1.95 4.72 14.59
N PRO A 34 -2.08 4.84 15.93
CA PRO A 34 -2.51 3.72 16.77
C PRO A 34 -3.85 3.08 16.37
N LEU A 35 -4.84 3.91 15.98
CA LEU A 35 -6.16 3.39 15.54
C LEU A 35 -6.08 2.60 14.24
N VAL A 36 -5.15 2.95 13.32
CA VAL A 36 -4.93 2.19 12.08
C VAL A 36 -4.29 0.85 12.41
N ARG A 37 -3.26 0.83 13.26
CA ARG A 37 -2.63 -0.43 13.72
C ARG A 37 -3.65 -1.36 14.36
N LEU A 38 -4.47 -0.82 15.30
CA LEU A 38 -5.53 -1.60 15.93
C LEU A 38 -6.52 -2.18 14.90
N GLY A 39 -6.91 -1.39 13.90
CA GLY A 39 -7.80 -1.83 12.82
C GLY A 39 -7.18 -2.93 11.97
N LEU A 40 -5.92 -2.76 11.55
CA LEU A 40 -5.17 -3.75 10.77
C LEU A 40 -5.00 -5.05 11.55
N ARG A 41 -4.59 -4.96 12.82
CA ARG A 41 -4.50 -6.11 13.72
C ARG A 41 -5.83 -6.86 13.79
N ARG A 42 -6.95 -6.16 14.02
CA ARG A 42 -8.29 -6.78 14.11
C ARG A 42 -8.68 -7.53 12.83
N VAL A 43 -8.30 -7.03 11.67
CA VAL A 43 -8.55 -7.70 10.39
C VAL A 43 -7.69 -8.95 10.21
N LEU A 44 -6.49 -8.99 10.78
CA LEU A 44 -5.50 -10.05 10.58
C LEU A 44 -5.46 -11.10 11.69
N ASP A 45 -6.08 -10.84 12.84
CA ASP A 45 -5.98 -11.61 14.09
C ASP A 45 -6.30 -13.11 13.95
N ASP A 46 -7.19 -13.48 13.00
CA ASP A 46 -7.60 -14.86 12.80
C ASP A 46 -6.56 -15.72 12.06
N GLY A 47 -5.55 -15.12 11.43
CA GLY A 47 -4.63 -15.83 10.55
C GLY A 47 -3.15 -15.50 10.73
N PHE A 48 -2.82 -14.45 11.48
CA PHE A 48 -1.46 -13.94 11.60
C PHE A 48 -1.05 -13.70 13.05
N GLU A 49 0.24 -13.81 13.33
CA GLU A 49 0.86 -13.21 14.50
C GLU A 49 1.28 -11.79 14.14
N VAL A 50 0.60 -10.78 14.72
CA VAL A 50 0.75 -9.37 14.33
C VAL A 50 1.68 -8.64 15.28
N HIS A 51 2.75 -8.06 14.75
CA HIS A 51 3.71 -7.21 15.45
C HIS A 51 3.53 -5.76 15.02
N GLU A 52 3.19 -4.90 15.98
CA GLU A 52 2.93 -3.48 15.75
C GLU A 52 4.18 -2.65 16.00
N ILE A 53 4.58 -1.85 15.06
CA ILE A 53 5.83 -1.08 15.06
C ILE A 53 5.55 0.38 14.73
N GLU A 54 6.25 1.28 15.43
CA GLU A 54 6.11 2.73 15.30
C GLU A 54 7.29 3.40 14.59
N SER A 55 8.38 2.66 14.31
CA SER A 55 9.54 3.21 13.63
C SER A 55 10.13 2.22 12.61
N ARG A 56 10.80 2.77 11.58
CA ARG A 56 11.54 1.96 10.61
C ARG A 56 12.72 1.25 11.25
N GLU A 57 13.41 1.95 12.13
CA GLU A 57 14.59 1.46 12.83
C GLU A 57 14.24 0.22 13.65
N GLU A 58 13.16 0.30 14.43
CA GLU A 58 12.64 -0.83 15.21
C GLU A 58 12.23 -2.01 14.30
N ALA A 59 11.60 -1.74 13.15
CA ALA A 59 11.26 -2.77 12.19
C ALA A 59 12.49 -3.49 11.63
N LEU A 60 13.56 -2.75 11.30
CA LEU A 60 14.79 -3.32 10.79
C LEU A 60 15.57 -4.10 11.87
N ASP A 61 15.53 -3.63 13.11
CA ASP A 61 16.15 -4.34 14.24
C ASP A 61 15.39 -5.65 14.50
N LEU A 62 14.07 -5.60 14.51
CA LEU A 62 13.24 -6.79 14.73
C LEU A 62 13.44 -7.86 13.65
N ILE A 63 13.55 -7.47 12.37
CA ILE A 63 13.87 -8.40 11.27
C ILE A 63 15.24 -9.05 11.47
N ARG A 64 16.23 -8.32 11.98
CA ARG A 64 17.57 -8.87 12.25
C ARG A 64 17.60 -9.81 13.46
N ASP A 65 16.84 -9.47 14.51
CA ASP A 65 16.96 -10.15 15.82
C ASP A 65 16.02 -11.36 15.94
N VAL A 66 14.82 -11.29 15.38
CA VAL A 66 13.76 -12.31 15.53
C VAL A 66 13.74 -13.29 14.35
N GLY A 67 14.32 -12.90 13.20
CA GLY A 67 14.32 -13.72 11.99
C GLY A 67 13.17 -13.41 11.06
N SER A 68 12.72 -14.39 10.26
CA SER A 68 11.83 -14.16 9.12
C SER A 68 10.42 -13.72 9.53
N PHE A 69 10.04 -12.54 9.07
CA PHE A 69 8.64 -12.15 8.91
C PHE A 69 8.16 -12.57 7.53
N ASP A 70 6.90 -12.98 7.43
CA ASP A 70 6.32 -13.44 6.17
C ASP A 70 5.77 -12.26 5.36
N VAL A 71 5.18 -11.27 6.06
CA VAL A 71 4.58 -10.09 5.43
C VAL A 71 4.76 -8.84 6.28
N ALA A 72 4.91 -7.68 5.63
CA ALA A 72 4.90 -6.38 6.27
C ALA A 72 3.83 -5.48 5.64
N ILE A 73 3.08 -4.74 6.45
CA ILE A 73 2.19 -3.66 6.01
C ILE A 73 2.84 -2.33 6.38
N VAL A 74 3.10 -1.49 5.38
CA VAL A 74 3.85 -0.23 5.55
C VAL A 74 2.99 0.96 5.16
N ASP A 75 2.77 1.89 6.09
CA ASP A 75 2.11 3.16 5.78
C ASP A 75 2.96 4.02 4.84
N MET A 76 2.38 4.44 3.71
CA MET A 76 3.05 5.30 2.73
C MET A 76 3.30 6.73 3.23
N ARG A 77 2.62 7.15 4.28
CA ARG A 77 2.81 8.45 4.97
C ARG A 77 3.58 8.32 6.28
N PHE A 78 4.21 7.19 6.50
CA PHE A 78 4.93 6.93 7.73
C PHE A 78 5.97 8.04 7.98
N ARG A 79 5.88 8.66 9.16
CA ARG A 79 6.85 9.63 9.67
C ARG A 79 7.41 9.08 10.96
N ALA A 80 8.70 8.88 11.01
CA ALA A 80 9.36 8.55 12.27
C ALA A 80 9.12 9.66 13.29
N ASN A 81 8.77 9.29 14.53
CA ASN A 81 8.50 10.23 15.61
C ASN A 81 9.70 11.16 15.83
N GLY A 82 9.47 12.48 15.72
CA GLY A 82 10.45 13.53 16.07
C GLY A 82 11.57 13.77 15.06
N GLY A 83 11.61 13.05 13.95
CA GLY A 83 12.62 13.18 12.92
C GLY A 83 12.18 14.03 11.72
N SER A 84 13.15 14.41 10.93
CA SER A 84 13.07 15.17 9.69
C SER A 84 11.87 14.78 8.80
N PRO A 85 11.25 15.72 8.05
CA PRO A 85 10.06 15.48 7.20
C PRO A 85 10.27 14.49 6.05
N SER A 86 11.39 13.79 5.96
CA SER A 86 11.88 13.13 4.75
C SER A 86 11.87 11.60 4.74
N LEU A 87 11.36 10.93 5.75
CA LEU A 87 11.25 9.47 5.67
C LEU A 87 9.86 9.09 5.17
N SER A 88 9.77 8.90 3.86
CA SER A 88 8.54 8.45 3.21
C SER A 88 8.41 6.92 3.32
N GLY A 89 7.16 6.41 3.24
CA GLY A 89 6.92 4.97 3.27
C GLY A 89 7.68 4.20 2.19
N ASP A 90 7.98 4.81 1.05
CA ASP A 90 8.78 4.20 -0.01
C ASP A 90 10.25 3.98 0.39
N GLU A 91 10.84 4.83 1.22
CA GLU A 91 12.18 4.60 1.78
C GLU A 91 12.17 3.45 2.79
N THR A 92 11.13 3.35 3.60
CA THR A 92 10.94 2.22 4.51
C THR A 92 10.80 0.92 3.74
N ILE A 93 9.96 0.88 2.69
CA ILE A 93 9.80 -0.28 1.82
C ILE A 93 11.14 -0.68 1.19
N ARG A 94 11.92 0.27 0.65
CA ARG A 94 13.24 -0.05 0.08
C ARG A 94 14.22 -0.61 1.11
N ALA A 95 14.16 -0.12 2.34
CA ALA A 95 15.03 -0.61 3.42
C ALA A 95 14.66 -2.04 3.82
N LEU A 96 13.37 -2.33 4.00
CA LEU A 96 12.85 -3.66 4.31
C LEU A 96 13.15 -4.67 3.18
N HIS A 97 12.87 -4.31 1.94
CA HIS A 97 13.11 -5.17 0.78
C HIS A 97 14.60 -5.49 0.57
N ARG A 98 15.51 -4.57 0.96
CA ARG A 98 16.96 -4.86 0.94
C ARG A 98 17.39 -5.74 2.10
N ALA A 99 16.79 -5.57 3.28
CA ALA A 99 17.12 -6.37 4.46
C ALA A 99 16.61 -7.81 4.32
N GLU A 100 15.40 -7.98 3.79
CA GLU A 100 14.74 -9.27 3.60
C GLU A 100 14.00 -9.29 2.25
N PRO A 101 14.66 -9.73 1.16
CA PRO A 101 14.05 -9.77 -0.17
C PRO A 101 12.86 -10.72 -0.32
N SER A 102 12.73 -11.72 0.55
CA SER A 102 11.62 -12.67 0.57
C SER A 102 10.37 -12.14 1.28
N LEU A 103 10.50 -11.05 2.04
CA LEU A 103 9.41 -10.43 2.76
C LEU A 103 8.33 -9.92 1.79
N GLY A 104 7.10 -10.41 1.95
CA GLY A 104 5.94 -9.85 1.25
C GLY A 104 5.62 -8.46 1.77
N ILE A 105 5.63 -7.42 0.94
CA ILE A 105 5.38 -6.05 1.41
C ILE A 105 4.08 -5.50 0.83
N VAL A 106 3.15 -5.14 1.71
CA VAL A 106 1.91 -4.43 1.39
C VAL A 106 2.08 -2.95 1.73
N ALA A 107 2.09 -2.11 0.72
CA ALA A 107 2.05 -0.66 0.92
C ALA A 107 0.62 -0.21 1.23
N HIS A 108 0.44 0.55 2.30
CA HIS A 108 -0.85 1.04 2.78
C HIS A 108 -0.96 2.55 2.60
N GLY A 109 -1.71 3.00 1.60
CA GLY A 109 -1.87 4.43 1.27
C GLY A 109 -3.16 5.02 1.83
N GLU A 110 -3.20 6.34 2.03
CA GLU A 110 -4.40 7.02 2.53
C GLU A 110 -5.58 6.93 1.53
N ARG A 111 -5.27 7.01 0.24
CA ARG A 111 -6.26 7.01 -0.85
C ARG A 111 -5.78 6.11 -2.01
N PRO A 112 -6.71 5.64 -2.86
CA PRO A 112 -6.35 4.84 -4.04
C PRO A 112 -5.74 5.71 -5.15
N GLU A 113 -4.53 6.22 -4.91
CA GLU A 113 -3.81 7.10 -5.83
C GLU A 113 -2.76 6.33 -6.61
N ARG A 114 -2.85 6.38 -7.96
CA ARG A 114 -1.95 5.62 -8.81
C ARG A 114 -0.47 5.97 -8.63
N HIS A 115 -0.14 7.25 -8.49
CA HIS A 115 1.27 7.65 -8.34
C HIS A 115 1.88 7.10 -7.05
N ILE A 116 1.08 7.02 -5.96
CA ILE A 116 1.51 6.42 -4.69
C ILE A 116 1.68 4.90 -4.86
N ALA A 117 0.70 4.22 -5.48
CA ALA A 117 0.80 2.80 -5.77
C ALA A 117 2.04 2.49 -6.64
N THR A 118 2.28 3.29 -7.69
CA THR A 118 3.46 3.12 -8.56
C THR A 118 4.76 3.32 -7.79
N ALA A 119 4.86 4.35 -6.95
CA ALA A 119 6.05 4.61 -6.13
C ALA A 119 6.32 3.45 -5.15
N ALA A 120 5.27 2.93 -4.51
CA ALA A 120 5.36 1.79 -3.59
C ALA A 120 5.89 0.53 -4.29
N LEU A 121 5.31 0.17 -5.45
CA LEU A 121 5.75 -1.00 -6.22
C LEU A 121 7.19 -0.83 -6.74
N GLN A 122 7.58 0.36 -7.18
CA GLN A 122 8.96 0.66 -7.58
C GLN A 122 9.95 0.62 -6.40
N ALA A 123 9.46 0.84 -5.18
CA ALA A 123 10.26 0.73 -3.97
C ALA A 123 10.50 -0.72 -3.53
N GLY A 124 9.75 -1.68 -4.07
CA GLY A 124 9.84 -3.10 -3.73
C GLY A 124 8.60 -3.66 -3.02
N ALA A 125 7.51 -2.89 -2.90
CA ALA A 125 6.26 -3.45 -2.42
C ALA A 125 5.71 -4.47 -3.41
N THR A 126 5.19 -5.59 -2.88
CA THR A 126 4.49 -6.61 -3.66
C THR A 126 3.05 -6.20 -3.94
N SER A 127 2.42 -5.52 -2.97
CA SER A 127 1.01 -5.13 -3.03
C SER A 127 0.82 -3.68 -2.61
N TYR A 128 -0.28 -3.08 -3.10
CA TYR A 128 -0.75 -1.77 -2.66
C TYR A 128 -2.23 -1.81 -2.34
N VAL A 129 -2.61 -1.27 -1.19
CA VAL A 129 -4.01 -1.10 -0.78
C VAL A 129 -4.23 0.27 -0.12
N SER A 130 -5.39 0.87 -0.33
CA SER A 130 -5.74 2.13 0.31
C SER A 130 -6.44 1.92 1.66
N ARG A 131 -6.40 2.92 2.54
CA ARG A 131 -7.14 2.91 3.82
C ARG A 131 -8.67 2.91 3.63
N THR A 132 -9.15 3.19 2.42
CA THR A 132 -10.56 3.14 2.06
C THR A 132 -11.00 1.77 1.53
N ALA A 133 -10.06 0.84 1.35
CA ALA A 133 -10.35 -0.52 0.94
C ALA A 133 -11.10 -1.30 2.02
N SER A 134 -11.86 -2.30 1.60
CA SER A 134 -12.53 -3.21 2.52
C SER A 134 -11.54 -4.17 3.20
N ALA A 135 -11.95 -4.76 4.32
CA ALA A 135 -11.17 -5.81 4.98
C ALA A 135 -10.88 -7.00 4.04
N VAL A 136 -11.80 -7.30 3.11
CA VAL A 136 -11.62 -8.36 2.12
C VAL A 136 -10.50 -8.03 1.14
N GLU A 137 -10.41 -6.78 0.68
CA GLU A 137 -9.34 -6.34 -0.23
C GLU A 137 -8.00 -6.27 0.48
N LEU A 138 -7.97 -5.84 1.74
CA LEU A 138 -6.76 -5.90 2.55
C LEU A 138 -6.25 -7.35 2.69
N ARG A 139 -7.12 -8.31 3.03
CA ARG A 139 -6.73 -9.73 3.11
C ARG A 139 -6.19 -10.24 1.78
N LYS A 140 -6.84 -9.94 0.66
CA LYS A 140 -6.33 -10.29 -0.68
C LYS A 140 -4.94 -9.71 -0.96
N ALA A 141 -4.69 -8.48 -0.54
CA ALA A 141 -3.37 -7.84 -0.70
C ALA A 141 -2.29 -8.55 0.13
N VAL A 142 -2.63 -8.96 1.35
CA VAL A 142 -1.73 -9.69 2.24
C VAL A 142 -1.46 -11.10 1.70
N ASP A 143 -2.50 -11.84 1.28
CA ASP A 143 -2.36 -13.18 0.68
C ASP A 143 -1.52 -13.13 -0.61
N ALA A 144 -1.73 -12.10 -1.42
CA ALA A 144 -0.93 -11.89 -2.62
C ALA A 144 0.54 -11.60 -2.28
N ALA A 145 0.80 -10.80 -1.25
CA ALA A 145 2.15 -10.49 -0.80
C ALA A 145 2.87 -11.72 -0.26
N LEU A 146 2.21 -12.57 0.53
CA LEU A 146 2.73 -13.87 0.97
C LEU A 146 3.11 -14.76 -0.21
N GLY A 147 2.28 -14.79 -1.23
CA GLY A 147 2.54 -15.55 -2.45
C GLY A 147 3.48 -14.87 -3.45
N GLN A 148 4.10 -13.75 -3.09
CA GLN A 148 4.95 -12.90 -3.96
C GLN A 148 4.24 -12.53 -5.29
N LYS A 149 2.91 -12.33 -5.25
CA LYS A 149 2.09 -11.96 -6.40
C LYS A 149 1.70 -10.49 -6.32
N PRO A 150 1.76 -9.74 -7.42
CA PRO A 150 1.37 -8.35 -7.39
C PRO A 150 -0.15 -8.21 -7.17
N PHE A 151 -0.51 -7.30 -6.26
CA PHE A 151 -1.89 -6.88 -6.07
C PHE A 151 -1.96 -5.34 -5.96
N VAL A 152 -2.91 -4.75 -6.64
CA VAL A 152 -3.19 -3.32 -6.53
C VAL A 152 -4.68 -3.15 -6.26
N ASP A 153 -5.00 -2.37 -5.23
CA ASP A 153 -6.37 -2.02 -4.86
C ASP A 153 -7.20 -1.68 -6.12
N PRO A 154 -8.31 -2.37 -6.37
CA PRO A 154 -9.17 -2.15 -7.54
C PRO A 154 -9.69 -0.70 -7.67
N ALA A 155 -9.75 0.04 -6.55
CA ALA A 155 -10.11 1.45 -6.56
C ALA A 155 -9.01 2.36 -7.14
N VAL A 156 -7.77 1.87 -7.28
CA VAL A 156 -6.68 2.60 -7.93
C VAL A 156 -6.97 2.68 -9.44
N PRO A 157 -7.06 3.89 -10.02
CA PRO A 157 -7.34 4.04 -11.45
C PRO A 157 -6.34 3.25 -12.32
N PRO A 158 -6.72 2.54 -13.39
CA PRO A 158 -5.81 1.78 -14.23
C PRO A 158 -4.77 2.68 -14.95
N LYS A 159 -3.63 2.09 -15.34
CA LYS A 159 -2.59 2.82 -16.09
C LYS A 159 -3.18 3.36 -17.40
N GLY A 160 -3.04 4.66 -17.64
CA GLY A 160 -3.62 5.31 -18.83
C GLY A 160 -5.06 5.80 -18.65
N SER A 161 -5.75 5.49 -17.54
CA SER A 161 -6.97 6.17 -17.14
C SER A 161 -6.65 7.50 -16.44
N ARG A 162 -5.77 8.30 -17.01
CA ARG A 162 -5.69 9.71 -16.64
C ARG A 162 -7.08 10.27 -16.85
N GLY A 163 -7.79 10.50 -15.74
CA GLY A 163 -9.22 10.72 -15.77
C GLY A 163 -9.54 11.85 -16.71
N LYS A 164 -10.51 11.65 -17.62
CA LYS A 164 -11.01 12.71 -18.49
C LYS A 164 -11.27 13.93 -17.62
N LEU A 165 -10.53 15.00 -17.85
CA LEU A 165 -10.76 16.25 -17.15
C LEU A 165 -12.21 16.67 -17.37
N THR A 166 -12.90 17.11 -16.33
CA THR A 166 -14.22 17.73 -16.50
C THR A 166 -14.08 18.97 -17.37
N ARG A 167 -15.18 19.40 -17.99
CA ARG A 167 -15.20 20.65 -18.76
C ARG A 167 -14.60 21.79 -17.96
N ARG A 168 -14.93 21.91 -16.68
CA ARG A 168 -14.44 22.97 -15.80
C ARG A 168 -12.95 22.86 -15.52
N GLN A 169 -12.46 21.67 -15.31
CA GLN A 169 -11.03 21.41 -15.12
C GLN A 169 -10.21 21.74 -16.36
N ARG A 170 -10.72 21.42 -17.56
CA ARG A 170 -10.07 21.81 -18.82
C ARG A 170 -10.01 23.30 -19.00
N GLN A 171 -11.12 24.03 -18.75
CA GLN A 171 -11.16 25.48 -18.83
C GLN A 171 -10.12 26.12 -17.91
N ILE A 172 -10.07 25.71 -16.64
CA ILE A 172 -9.07 26.21 -15.69
C ILE A 172 -7.67 25.92 -16.19
N LEU A 173 -7.40 24.68 -16.63
CA LEU A 173 -6.07 24.29 -17.08
C LEU A 173 -5.65 25.03 -18.36
N GLN A 174 -6.58 25.32 -19.25
CA GLN A 174 -6.34 26.15 -20.45
C GLN A 174 -5.93 27.59 -20.07
N LEU A 175 -6.64 28.22 -19.15
CA LEU A 175 -6.26 29.55 -18.67
C LEU A 175 -4.88 29.57 -18.03
N LEU A 176 -4.57 28.52 -17.25
CA LEU A 176 -3.26 28.35 -16.65
C LEU A 176 -2.15 28.08 -17.71
N ALA A 177 -2.48 27.40 -18.80
CA ALA A 177 -1.56 27.19 -19.93
C ALA A 177 -1.27 28.51 -20.68
N ASN A 178 -2.28 29.37 -20.80
CA ASN A 178 -2.15 30.73 -21.38
C ASN A 178 -1.38 31.69 -20.45
N GLY A 179 -0.93 31.25 -19.28
CA GLY A 179 -0.18 32.07 -18.34
C GLY A 179 -1.03 32.86 -17.35
N GLU A 180 -2.36 32.70 -17.37
CA GLU A 180 -3.25 33.41 -16.50
C GLU A 180 -3.10 33.05 -15.02
N SER A 181 -3.33 34.06 -14.16
CA SER A 181 -3.29 33.86 -12.71
C SER A 181 -4.56 33.15 -12.21
N THR A 182 -4.49 32.58 -10.99
CA THR A 182 -5.67 32.00 -10.32
C THR A 182 -6.80 33.05 -10.16
N THR A 183 -6.45 34.31 -9.90
CA THR A 183 -7.39 35.43 -9.76
C THR A 183 -8.11 35.72 -11.08
N VAL A 184 -7.36 35.75 -12.20
CA VAL A 184 -7.94 35.97 -13.53
C VAL A 184 -8.83 34.77 -13.90
N ALA A 185 -8.36 33.56 -13.70
CA ALA A 185 -9.15 32.36 -13.97
C ALA A 185 -10.45 32.30 -13.13
N ALA A 186 -10.39 32.74 -11.88
CA ALA A 186 -11.59 32.88 -11.02
C ALA A 186 -12.60 33.83 -11.59
N ARG A 187 -12.15 35.02 -11.98
CA ARG A 187 -13.01 36.08 -12.58
C ARG A 187 -13.62 35.63 -13.91
N GLU A 188 -12.82 35.07 -14.83
CA GLU A 188 -13.31 34.65 -16.15
C GLU A 188 -14.29 33.50 -16.09
N LEU A 189 -14.14 32.66 -15.07
CA LEU A 189 -14.98 31.48 -14.91
C LEU A 189 -16.13 31.68 -13.91
N ASP A 190 -16.29 32.88 -13.35
CA ASP A 190 -17.28 33.17 -12.31
C ASP A 190 -17.19 32.19 -11.11
N LEU A 191 -15.97 32.07 -10.57
CA LEU A 191 -15.66 31.23 -9.41
C LEU A 191 -14.92 32.04 -8.35
N SER A 192 -14.90 31.51 -7.14
CA SER A 192 -13.93 31.98 -6.13
C SER A 192 -12.50 31.43 -6.43
N GLU A 193 -11.49 32.18 -6.00
CA GLU A 193 -10.09 31.71 -6.12
C GLU A 193 -9.87 30.36 -5.41
N GLU A 194 -10.55 30.15 -4.28
CA GLU A 194 -10.46 28.89 -3.53
C GLU A 194 -11.04 27.72 -4.33
N THR A 195 -12.12 27.96 -5.07
CA THR A 195 -12.69 26.97 -5.99
C THR A 195 -11.72 26.63 -7.12
N VAL A 196 -11.05 27.63 -7.70
CA VAL A 196 -10.02 27.41 -8.74
C VAL A 196 -8.84 26.62 -8.19
N LYS A 197 -8.35 26.96 -6.98
CA LYS A 197 -7.29 26.18 -6.31
C LYS A 197 -7.69 24.73 -6.09
N THR A 198 -8.93 24.49 -5.65
CA THR A 198 -9.47 23.14 -5.46
C THR A 198 -9.52 22.36 -6.77
N HIS A 199 -10.03 22.97 -7.86
CA HIS A 199 -10.02 22.35 -9.18
C HIS A 199 -8.60 22.06 -9.67
N THR A 200 -7.67 23.00 -9.47
CA THR A 200 -6.26 22.83 -9.85
C THR A 200 -5.64 21.65 -9.09
N LYS A 201 -5.86 21.56 -7.79
CA LYS A 201 -5.40 20.40 -6.99
C LYS A 201 -5.96 19.08 -7.53
N ASN A 202 -7.24 19.07 -7.90
CA ASN A 202 -7.87 17.88 -8.47
C ASN A 202 -7.33 17.53 -9.87
N VAL A 203 -6.98 18.56 -10.68
CA VAL A 203 -6.31 18.36 -11.98
C VAL A 203 -4.92 17.75 -11.77
N LEU A 204 -4.13 18.30 -10.84
CA LEU A 204 -2.81 17.77 -10.53
C LEU A 204 -2.89 16.29 -10.16
N ALA A 205 -3.80 15.92 -9.27
CA ALA A 205 -4.01 14.52 -8.86
C ALA A 205 -4.44 13.64 -10.05
N ARG A 206 -5.39 14.11 -10.90
CA ARG A 206 -5.87 13.33 -12.06
C ARG A 206 -4.82 13.12 -13.14
N LEU A 207 -3.97 14.12 -13.38
CA LEU A 207 -2.89 14.05 -14.35
C LEU A 207 -1.59 13.47 -13.77
N GLU A 208 -1.60 13.13 -12.48
CA GLU A 208 -0.39 12.68 -11.77
C GLU A 208 0.75 13.70 -11.90
N ALA A 209 0.40 14.97 -11.90
CA ALA A 209 1.33 16.06 -12.11
C ALA A 209 1.95 16.53 -10.78
N ARG A 210 3.26 16.76 -10.78
CA ARG A 210 4.01 17.22 -9.61
C ARG A 210 3.71 18.69 -9.25
N ASN A 211 3.39 19.49 -10.26
CA ASN A 211 3.06 20.89 -10.11
C ASN A 211 2.23 21.37 -11.32
N ARG A 212 1.81 22.63 -11.28
CA ARG A 212 0.98 23.30 -12.29
C ARG A 212 1.62 23.22 -13.68
N THR A 213 2.89 23.54 -13.82
CA THR A 213 3.62 23.51 -15.09
C THR A 213 3.67 22.10 -15.66
N HIS A 214 3.90 21.10 -14.82
CA HIS A 214 3.88 19.70 -15.24
C HIS A 214 2.49 19.26 -15.69
N ALA A 215 1.42 19.72 -15.03
CA ALA A 215 0.04 19.44 -15.45
C ALA A 215 -0.27 20.02 -16.85
N VAL A 216 0.15 21.25 -17.12
CA VAL A 216 0.03 21.90 -18.43
C VAL A 216 0.80 21.11 -19.48
N ALA A 217 2.06 20.75 -19.22
CA ALA A 217 2.89 19.98 -20.15
C ALA A 217 2.30 18.60 -20.48
N ILE A 218 1.67 17.93 -19.51
CA ILE A 218 0.96 16.67 -19.75
C ILE A 218 -0.28 16.91 -20.61
N ALA A 219 -1.08 17.92 -20.27
CA ALA A 219 -2.34 18.17 -20.95
C ALA A 219 -2.15 18.56 -22.42
N LEU A 220 -1.12 19.33 -22.75
CA LEU A 220 -0.72 19.66 -24.13
C LEU A 220 -0.28 18.40 -24.89
N ARG A 221 0.60 17.58 -24.28
CA ARG A 221 1.08 16.34 -24.93
C ARG A 221 -0.03 15.31 -25.18
N GLU A 222 -1.06 15.31 -24.36
CA GLU A 222 -2.20 14.38 -24.48
C GLU A 222 -3.40 15.02 -25.19
N SER A 223 -3.22 16.24 -25.77
CA SER A 223 -4.28 17.00 -26.45
C SER A 223 -5.56 17.14 -25.63
N LEU A 224 -5.41 17.34 -24.32
CA LEU A 224 -6.51 17.61 -23.39
C LEU A 224 -6.88 19.09 -23.36
N ILE A 225 -5.94 19.95 -23.75
CA ILE A 225 -6.02 21.41 -23.96
C ILE A 225 -5.20 21.78 -25.19
N ASP A 226 -5.43 23.00 -25.70
CA ASP A 226 -4.78 23.58 -26.88
C ASP A 226 -3.62 24.49 -26.48
#